data_9bfca9bb82de5c57bf542151ea64807a
#
_entry.id   9bfca9bb82de5c57bf542151ea64807a
#
_cell.length_a   1.000
_cell.length_b   1.000
_cell.length_c   1.000
_cell.angle_alpha   90.00
_cell.angle_beta   90.00
_cell.angle_gamma   90.00
#
_symmetry.space_group_name_H-M   'P 1'
#
loop_
_entity.id
_entity.type
_entity.pdbx_description
1 polymer ?
#
loop_
_entity_poly.entity_id
_entity_poly.type
_entity_poly.pdbx_seq_one_letter_code
_entity_poly.pdbx_strand_id
1 'polypeptide(L)'
;MNILEKIIEETKNTIQKSKAKKSLHNLEELSEQYTKREFIKSIQNKISLNQSAIIAEIKKASPSKGIIRDEFNPIEIATDYEKNGASCLSVLTDKPFFKGDIDYLDLIRKEVEIPLLRKDFIVDEYQIIETKAFGADCLLLIVAALDKFQLKDFFDYATSINLDVLVEVHNLDELETALTISPNLIGINNRNLSTFEVSIQNSIDLKDNIPEKVTLISESGINNASVSYTHLRAHETRE
;
A
#
# COMPACT_ATOMS: atom_id res chain seq x y z
N MET A 1 16.25 -19.14 -1.72
CA MET A 1 14.96 -18.42 -1.69
C MET A 1 15.14 -17.18 -0.85
N ASN A 2 14.99 -16.00 -1.43
CA ASN A 2 15.05 -14.73 -0.72
C ASN A 2 13.75 -14.51 0.10
N ILE A 3 13.70 -13.43 0.90
CA ILE A 3 12.53 -13.18 1.78
C ILE A 3 11.25 -12.91 0.97
N LEU A 4 11.35 -12.19 -0.15
CA LEU A 4 10.21 -11.88 -1.01
C LEU A 4 9.61 -13.16 -1.62
N GLU A 5 10.45 -14.07 -2.11
CA GLU A 5 10.01 -15.37 -2.64
C GLU A 5 9.26 -16.20 -1.59
N LYS A 6 9.77 -16.23 -0.33
CA LYS A 6 9.09 -16.90 0.77
C LYS A 6 7.72 -16.28 1.09
N ILE A 7 7.65 -14.96 1.09
CA ILE A 7 6.39 -14.25 1.32
C ILE A 7 5.39 -14.58 0.21
N ILE A 8 5.80 -14.52 -1.05
CA ILE A 8 4.93 -14.83 -2.20
C ILE A 8 4.40 -16.27 -2.13
N GLU A 9 5.25 -17.24 -1.78
CA GLU A 9 4.83 -18.63 -1.62
C GLU A 9 3.77 -18.79 -0.53
N GLU A 10 4.00 -18.20 0.66
CA GLU A 10 3.04 -18.29 1.76
C GLU A 10 1.75 -17.49 1.47
N THR A 11 1.85 -16.37 0.76
CA THR A 11 0.68 -15.62 0.28
C THR A 11 -0.19 -16.49 -0.63
N LYS A 12 0.40 -17.22 -1.58
CA LYS A 12 -0.35 -18.17 -2.44
C LYS A 12 -1.08 -19.24 -1.61
N ASN A 13 -0.44 -19.77 -0.56
CA ASN A 13 -1.08 -20.72 0.36
C ASN A 13 -2.25 -20.09 1.13
N THR A 14 -2.09 -18.85 1.57
CA THR A 14 -3.14 -18.10 2.27
C THR A 14 -4.33 -17.84 1.35
N ILE A 15 -4.09 -17.44 0.10
CA ILE A 15 -5.13 -17.20 -0.90
C ILE A 15 -5.96 -18.48 -1.16
N GLN A 16 -5.33 -19.64 -1.28
CA GLN A 16 -6.05 -20.90 -1.46
C GLN A 16 -7.03 -21.18 -0.30
N LYS A 17 -6.61 -20.89 0.93
CA LYS A 17 -7.47 -21.01 2.12
C LYS A 17 -8.60 -19.97 2.10
N SER A 18 -8.34 -18.75 1.64
CA SER A 18 -9.35 -17.69 1.51
C SER A 18 -10.39 -18.03 0.45
N LYS A 19 -9.96 -18.49 -0.73
CA LYS A 19 -10.85 -18.94 -1.82
C LYS A 19 -11.78 -20.08 -1.38
N ALA A 20 -11.31 -20.98 -0.52
CA ALA A 20 -12.13 -22.05 0.03
C ALA A 20 -13.19 -21.57 1.04
N LYS A 21 -12.97 -20.43 1.69
CA LYS A 21 -13.91 -19.85 2.68
C LYS A 21 -14.90 -18.88 2.06
N LYS A 22 -14.49 -18.09 1.07
CA LYS A 22 -15.30 -17.03 0.47
C LYS A 22 -15.14 -17.08 -1.04
N SER A 23 -16.22 -17.30 -1.78
CA SER A 23 -16.20 -17.38 -3.24
C SER A 23 -16.02 -15.98 -3.85
N LEU A 24 -15.58 -15.92 -5.13
CA LEU A 24 -15.53 -14.67 -5.90
C LEU A 24 -16.89 -13.97 -5.92
N HIS A 25 -17.97 -14.70 -6.17
CA HIS A 25 -19.33 -14.17 -6.18
C HIS A 25 -19.70 -13.48 -4.85
N ASN A 26 -19.35 -14.09 -3.71
CA ASN A 26 -19.58 -13.46 -2.40
C ASN A 26 -18.76 -12.17 -2.22
N LEU A 27 -17.53 -12.12 -2.76
CA LEU A 27 -16.71 -10.91 -2.70
C LEU A 27 -17.26 -9.81 -3.61
N GLU A 28 -17.77 -10.16 -4.81
CA GLU A 28 -18.42 -9.21 -5.71
C GLU A 28 -19.63 -8.56 -5.03
N GLU A 29 -20.52 -9.33 -4.40
CA GLU A 29 -21.66 -8.80 -3.64
C GLU A 29 -21.21 -7.88 -2.49
N LEU A 30 -20.20 -8.30 -1.72
CA LEU A 30 -19.65 -7.51 -0.62
C LEU A 30 -18.95 -6.23 -1.11
N SER A 31 -18.37 -6.24 -2.29
CA SER A 31 -17.64 -5.10 -2.85
C SER A 31 -18.52 -3.88 -3.13
N GLU A 32 -19.83 -4.06 -3.22
CA GLU A 32 -20.80 -2.97 -3.42
C GLU A 32 -21.23 -2.27 -2.10
N GLN A 33 -20.79 -2.78 -0.94
CA GLN A 33 -21.19 -2.23 0.37
C GLN A 33 -20.54 -0.87 0.67
N TYR A 34 -19.35 -0.59 0.10
CA TYR A 34 -18.58 0.59 0.40
C TYR A 34 -18.47 1.51 -0.81
N THR A 35 -18.82 2.78 -0.62
CA THR A 35 -18.51 3.83 -1.59
C THR A 35 -17.02 4.15 -1.50
N LYS A 36 -16.33 4.16 -2.63
CA LYS A 36 -14.91 4.51 -2.72
C LYS A 36 -14.66 5.91 -2.15
N ARG A 37 -13.62 6.04 -1.33
CA ARG A 37 -13.00 7.32 -0.96
C ARG A 37 -11.80 7.55 -1.89
N GLU A 38 -11.60 8.81 -2.26
CA GLU A 38 -10.63 9.19 -3.28
C GLU A 38 -9.20 9.23 -2.72
N PHE A 39 -8.48 8.10 -2.75
CA PHE A 39 -7.16 7.94 -2.12
C PHE A 39 -6.13 8.91 -2.73
N ILE A 40 -5.96 8.89 -4.05
CA ILE A 40 -5.02 9.75 -4.76
C ILE A 40 -5.38 11.23 -4.57
N LYS A 41 -6.66 11.56 -4.67
CA LYS A 41 -7.14 12.94 -4.54
C LYS A 41 -6.91 13.49 -3.13
N SER A 42 -7.05 12.68 -2.09
CA SER A 42 -6.75 13.08 -0.70
C SER A 42 -5.29 13.52 -0.54
N ILE A 43 -4.36 12.81 -1.18
CA ILE A 43 -2.94 13.16 -1.22
C ILE A 43 -2.72 14.46 -2.02
N GLN A 44 -3.27 14.54 -3.24
CA GLN A 44 -3.12 15.69 -4.12
C GLN A 44 -3.68 16.97 -3.50
N ASN A 45 -4.79 16.89 -2.77
CA ASN A 45 -5.37 18.04 -2.07
C ASN A 45 -4.41 18.62 -1.01
N LYS A 46 -3.71 17.79 -0.24
CA LYS A 46 -2.70 18.28 0.71
C LYS A 46 -1.52 18.93 -0.01
N ILE A 47 -1.02 18.30 -1.08
CA ILE A 47 0.09 18.83 -1.88
C ILE A 47 -0.27 20.18 -2.49
N SER A 48 -1.48 20.34 -3.03
CA SER A 48 -1.95 21.60 -3.63
C SER A 48 -2.03 22.77 -2.64
N LEU A 49 -2.21 22.45 -1.36
CA LEU A 49 -2.19 23.40 -0.25
C LEU A 49 -0.77 23.66 0.31
N ASN A 50 0.28 23.16 -0.37
CA ASN A 50 1.67 23.16 0.13
C ASN A 50 1.83 22.49 1.51
N GLN A 51 1.02 21.49 1.80
CA GLN A 51 1.11 20.66 3.01
C GLN A 51 1.69 19.28 2.68
N SER A 52 2.37 18.67 3.64
CA SER A 52 2.80 17.28 3.51
C SER A 52 1.59 16.36 3.55
N ALA A 53 1.48 15.47 2.57
CA ALA A 53 0.50 14.39 2.59
C ALA A 53 1.12 13.16 3.27
N ILE A 54 0.47 12.66 4.31
CA ILE A 54 0.96 11.53 5.10
C ILE A 54 0.02 10.34 4.91
N ILE A 55 0.59 9.22 4.49
CA ILE A 55 -0.04 7.89 4.55
C ILE A 55 0.47 7.22 5.81
N ALA A 56 -0.37 7.12 6.85
CA ALA A 56 0.03 6.55 8.12
C ALA A 56 -0.13 5.02 8.14
N GLU A 57 0.96 4.31 8.45
CA GLU A 57 1.00 2.84 8.38
C GLU A 57 0.58 2.19 9.70
N ILE A 58 -0.42 1.30 9.65
CA ILE A 58 -0.92 0.49 10.77
C ILE A 58 -0.29 -0.91 10.67
N LYS A 59 0.73 -1.15 11.51
CA LYS A 59 1.55 -2.36 11.46
C LYS A 59 1.88 -2.89 12.85
N LYS A 60 1.62 -4.19 13.07
CA LYS A 60 1.91 -4.88 14.33
C LYS A 60 3.34 -5.43 14.39
N ALA A 61 3.82 -5.98 13.29
CA ALA A 61 5.11 -6.64 13.21
C ALA A 61 5.73 -6.51 11.82
N SER A 62 7.02 -6.79 11.69
CA SER A 62 7.72 -6.92 10.41
C SER A 62 8.80 -8.00 10.47
N PRO A 63 9.21 -8.60 9.33
CA PRO A 63 10.29 -9.59 9.28
C PRO A 63 11.62 -9.07 9.84
N SER A 64 11.91 -7.78 9.68
CA SER A 64 13.18 -7.17 10.08
C SER A 64 13.24 -6.73 11.55
N LYS A 65 12.07 -6.46 12.19
CA LYS A 65 12.01 -5.92 13.56
C LYS A 65 11.24 -6.82 14.54
N GLY A 66 10.60 -7.89 14.05
CA GLY A 66 9.69 -8.69 14.87
C GLY A 66 8.43 -7.93 15.25
N ILE A 67 7.95 -8.12 16.47
CA ILE A 67 6.79 -7.38 17.01
C ILE A 67 7.23 -5.95 17.30
N ILE A 68 6.49 -4.99 16.73
CA ILE A 68 6.72 -3.54 16.86
C ILE A 68 5.84 -2.97 17.98
N ARG A 69 4.60 -3.49 18.09
CA ARG A 69 3.65 -3.10 19.12
C ARG A 69 3.06 -4.35 19.77
N ASP A 70 3.31 -4.55 21.06
CA ASP A 70 2.73 -5.66 21.83
C ASP A 70 1.22 -5.46 22.02
N GLU A 71 0.82 -4.29 22.51
CA GLU A 71 -0.57 -3.87 22.58
C GLU A 71 -0.96 -3.22 21.25
N PHE A 72 -1.72 -3.95 20.43
CA PHE A 72 -2.10 -3.53 19.10
C PHE A 72 -3.61 -3.50 18.93
N ASN A 73 -4.16 -2.30 18.91
CA ASN A 73 -5.55 -2.04 18.54
C ASN A 73 -5.58 -1.23 17.23
N PRO A 74 -5.89 -1.85 16.08
CA PRO A 74 -5.86 -1.18 14.79
C PRO A 74 -6.87 -0.02 14.70
N ILE A 75 -8.01 -0.08 15.40
CA ILE A 75 -9.03 0.95 15.41
C ILE A 75 -8.53 2.20 16.15
N GLU A 76 -8.00 2.03 17.34
CA GLU A 76 -7.45 3.16 18.12
C GLU A 76 -6.31 3.84 17.37
N ILE A 77 -5.39 3.06 16.78
CA ILE A 77 -4.28 3.60 15.97
C ILE A 77 -4.83 4.39 14.77
N ALA A 78 -5.80 3.83 14.05
CA ALA A 78 -6.41 4.48 12.89
C ALA A 78 -7.05 5.82 13.25
N THR A 79 -7.84 5.83 14.33
CA THR A 79 -8.53 7.04 14.82
C THR A 79 -7.53 8.10 15.28
N ASP A 80 -6.45 7.70 15.93
CA ASP A 80 -5.40 8.62 16.36
C ASP A 80 -4.66 9.22 15.16
N TYR A 81 -4.35 8.42 14.13
CA TYR A 81 -3.72 8.92 12.92
C TYR A 81 -4.62 9.91 12.16
N GLU A 82 -5.91 9.61 12.03
CA GLU A 82 -6.85 10.54 11.40
C GLU A 82 -6.96 11.86 12.18
N LYS A 83 -7.13 11.81 13.52
CA LYS A 83 -7.18 13.01 14.39
C LYS A 83 -5.91 13.87 14.29
N ASN A 84 -4.75 13.24 14.04
CA ASN A 84 -3.48 13.93 13.87
C ASN A 84 -3.18 14.33 12.42
N GLY A 85 -4.17 14.21 11.51
CA GLY A 85 -4.12 14.81 10.19
C GLY A 85 -3.51 13.95 9.10
N ALA A 86 -3.43 12.62 9.30
CA ALA A 86 -3.10 11.69 8.23
C ALA A 86 -4.05 11.90 7.03
N SER A 87 -3.50 11.84 5.82
CA SER A 87 -4.28 11.99 4.57
C SER A 87 -4.96 10.68 4.19
N CYS A 88 -4.29 9.57 4.46
CA CYS A 88 -4.72 8.20 4.19
C CYS A 88 -4.12 7.26 5.22
N LEU A 89 -4.65 6.05 5.32
CA LEU A 89 -4.07 4.98 6.12
C LEU A 89 -3.58 3.84 5.23
N SER A 90 -2.47 3.24 5.62
CA SER A 90 -1.92 2.01 5.04
C SER A 90 -2.06 0.88 6.07
N VAL A 91 -2.83 -0.16 5.74
CA VAL A 91 -3.19 -1.22 6.67
C VAL A 91 -2.53 -2.53 6.25
N LEU A 92 -1.62 -3.06 7.08
CA LEU A 92 -0.99 -4.36 6.83
C LEU A 92 -2.02 -5.47 6.99
N THR A 93 -2.20 -6.28 5.94
CA THR A 93 -3.14 -7.41 5.95
C THR A 93 -2.43 -8.76 5.85
N ASP A 94 -1.13 -8.81 5.54
CA ASP A 94 -0.34 -10.04 5.58
C ASP A 94 -0.26 -10.60 7.00
N LYS A 95 -0.77 -11.82 7.19
CA LYS A 95 -0.85 -12.47 8.50
C LYS A 95 0.45 -13.17 8.90
N PRO A 96 1.11 -13.94 8.03
CA PRO A 96 2.28 -14.73 8.40
C PRO A 96 3.48 -13.88 8.86
N PHE A 97 3.81 -12.83 8.12
CA PHE A 97 5.04 -12.07 8.28
C PHE A 97 4.84 -10.75 9.03
N PHE A 98 3.67 -10.11 8.88
CA PHE A 98 3.39 -8.78 9.45
C PHE A 98 2.38 -8.82 10.59
N LYS A 99 1.81 -10.00 10.93
CA LYS A 99 0.76 -10.16 11.94
C LYS A 99 -0.46 -9.27 11.66
N GLY A 100 -0.70 -8.99 10.37
CA GLY A 100 -1.87 -8.27 9.88
C GLY A 100 -3.11 -9.15 9.83
N ASP A 101 -4.23 -8.57 9.46
CA ASP A 101 -5.46 -9.30 9.16
C ASP A 101 -6.30 -8.50 8.17
N ILE A 102 -6.93 -9.18 7.20
CA ILE A 102 -7.80 -8.53 6.22
C ILE A 102 -9.01 -7.86 6.87
N ASP A 103 -9.50 -8.41 7.97
CA ASP A 103 -10.63 -7.88 8.72
C ASP A 103 -10.34 -6.49 9.32
N TYR A 104 -9.08 -6.10 9.49
CA TYR A 104 -8.74 -4.76 9.97
C TYR A 104 -9.23 -3.66 9.03
N LEU A 105 -9.29 -3.92 7.72
CA LEU A 105 -9.83 -2.95 6.75
C LEU A 105 -11.29 -2.63 7.03
N ASP A 106 -12.15 -3.65 7.17
CA ASP A 106 -13.57 -3.48 7.45
C ASP A 106 -13.81 -2.82 8.82
N LEU A 107 -13.04 -3.21 9.85
CA LEU A 107 -13.13 -2.61 11.18
C LEU A 107 -12.73 -1.13 11.17
N ILE A 108 -11.62 -0.78 10.54
CA ILE A 108 -11.14 0.60 10.46
C ILE A 108 -12.05 1.45 9.58
N ARG A 109 -12.56 0.89 8.47
CA ARG A 109 -13.44 1.59 7.53
C ARG A 109 -14.67 2.20 8.19
N LYS A 110 -15.19 1.55 9.23
CA LYS A 110 -16.38 1.97 9.97
C LYS A 110 -16.12 3.11 10.96
N GLU A 111 -14.86 3.34 11.33
CA GLU A 111 -14.47 4.26 12.41
C GLU A 111 -13.76 5.52 11.91
N VAL A 112 -13.22 5.52 10.69
CA VAL A 112 -12.52 6.67 10.10
C VAL A 112 -13.12 7.06 8.78
N GLU A 113 -12.91 8.32 8.36
CA GLU A 113 -13.42 8.86 7.08
C GLU A 113 -12.31 8.96 6.00
N ILE A 114 -11.03 8.90 6.38
CA ILE A 114 -9.92 8.97 5.43
C ILE A 114 -9.75 7.66 4.65
N PRO A 115 -9.22 7.73 3.39
CA PRO A 115 -9.07 6.56 2.53
C PRO A 115 -8.09 5.52 3.06
N LEU A 116 -8.34 4.25 2.70
CA LEU A 116 -7.56 3.09 3.15
C LEU A 116 -6.82 2.44 1.99
N LEU A 117 -5.53 2.14 2.20
CA LEU A 117 -4.69 1.30 1.36
C LEU A 117 -4.56 -0.09 1.99
N ARG A 118 -4.89 -1.15 1.23
CA ARG A 118 -4.46 -2.50 1.58
C ARG A 118 -2.97 -2.67 1.30
N LYS A 119 -2.18 -2.80 2.35
CA LYS A 119 -0.73 -3.07 2.27
C LYS A 119 -0.50 -4.57 2.39
N ASP A 120 -0.33 -5.23 1.25
CA ASP A 120 -0.19 -6.69 1.14
C ASP A 120 0.61 -7.04 -0.13
N PHE A 121 1.03 -8.30 -0.27
CA PHE A 121 1.62 -8.83 -1.49
C PHE A 121 0.51 -9.35 -2.40
N ILE A 122 0.07 -8.53 -3.34
CA ILE A 122 -0.99 -8.90 -4.29
C ILE A 122 -0.38 -9.72 -5.43
N VAL A 123 -0.72 -11.01 -5.49
CA VAL A 123 -0.20 -11.99 -6.46
C VAL A 123 -1.29 -12.82 -7.15
N ASP A 124 -2.56 -12.50 -6.89
CA ASP A 124 -3.71 -13.18 -7.44
C ASP A 124 -4.89 -12.20 -7.57
N GLU A 125 -5.66 -12.28 -8.65
CA GLU A 125 -6.84 -11.42 -8.91
C GLU A 125 -7.88 -11.49 -7.80
N TYR A 126 -7.99 -12.63 -7.12
CA TYR A 126 -8.86 -12.78 -5.96
C TYR A 126 -8.61 -11.72 -4.88
N GLN A 127 -7.34 -11.37 -4.63
CA GLN A 127 -7.00 -10.36 -3.63
C GLN A 127 -7.47 -8.95 -4.06
N ILE A 128 -7.61 -8.70 -5.35
CA ILE A 128 -8.04 -7.39 -5.87
C ILE A 128 -9.51 -7.14 -5.52
N ILE A 129 -10.41 -8.08 -5.84
CA ILE A 129 -11.81 -7.93 -5.45
C ILE A 129 -11.99 -8.04 -3.93
N GLU A 130 -11.20 -8.88 -3.24
CA GLU A 130 -11.18 -8.96 -1.79
C GLU A 130 -10.82 -7.61 -1.15
N THR A 131 -9.89 -6.87 -1.73
CA THR A 131 -9.53 -5.51 -1.29
C THR A 131 -10.74 -4.58 -1.26
N LYS A 132 -11.51 -4.54 -2.34
CA LYS A 132 -12.72 -3.73 -2.45
C LYS A 132 -13.80 -4.22 -1.48
N ALA A 133 -13.99 -5.53 -1.39
CA ALA A 133 -14.99 -6.16 -0.53
C ALA A 133 -14.79 -5.86 0.97
N PHE A 134 -13.53 -5.68 1.40
CA PHE A 134 -13.19 -5.30 2.77
C PHE A 134 -13.07 -3.79 2.98
N GLY A 135 -13.46 -2.97 2.00
CA GLY A 135 -13.60 -1.52 2.14
C GLY A 135 -12.30 -0.71 2.00
N ALA A 136 -11.25 -1.27 1.40
CA ALA A 136 -10.10 -0.47 1.00
C ALA A 136 -10.40 0.29 -0.30
N ASP A 137 -9.78 1.45 -0.44
CA ASP A 137 -9.94 2.37 -1.58
C ASP A 137 -8.78 2.26 -2.57
N CYS A 138 -7.66 1.73 -2.09
CA CYS A 138 -6.41 1.57 -2.82
C CYS A 138 -5.78 0.21 -2.49
N LEU A 139 -5.06 -0.37 -3.43
CA LEU A 139 -4.23 -1.54 -3.22
C LEU A 139 -2.78 -1.28 -3.65
N LEU A 140 -1.88 -2.13 -3.18
CA LEU A 140 -0.46 -2.10 -3.51
C LEU A 140 -0.14 -3.13 -4.58
N LEU A 141 0.53 -2.72 -5.67
CA LEU A 141 1.21 -3.61 -6.59
C LEU A 141 2.72 -3.39 -6.50
N ILE A 142 3.46 -4.44 -6.14
CA ILE A 142 4.93 -4.40 -5.99
C ILE A 142 5.53 -4.96 -7.27
N VAL A 143 6.25 -4.12 -8.04
CA VAL A 143 6.83 -4.54 -9.33
C VAL A 143 7.77 -5.72 -9.16
N ALA A 144 8.58 -5.75 -8.11
CA ALA A 144 9.48 -6.87 -7.80
C ALA A 144 8.77 -8.21 -7.54
N ALA A 145 7.47 -8.20 -7.26
CA ALA A 145 6.68 -9.39 -6.93
C ALA A 145 5.88 -9.96 -8.13
N LEU A 146 5.84 -9.24 -9.25
CA LEU A 146 4.98 -9.55 -10.40
C LEU A 146 5.80 -9.58 -11.69
N ASP A 147 5.42 -10.42 -12.63
CA ASP A 147 5.87 -10.23 -13.99
C ASP A 147 5.11 -9.06 -14.67
N LYS A 148 5.63 -8.60 -15.81
CA LYS A 148 5.07 -7.43 -16.51
C LYS A 148 3.62 -7.61 -17.00
N PHE A 149 3.22 -8.85 -17.30
CA PHE A 149 1.86 -9.16 -17.76
C PHE A 149 0.91 -9.17 -16.56
N GLN A 150 1.30 -9.83 -15.47
CA GLN A 150 0.55 -9.82 -14.21
C GLN A 150 0.39 -8.38 -13.67
N LEU A 151 1.45 -7.57 -13.70
CA LEU A 151 1.39 -6.17 -13.27
C LEU A 151 0.32 -5.40 -14.04
N LYS A 152 0.32 -5.55 -15.38
CA LYS A 152 -0.67 -4.90 -16.25
C LYS A 152 -2.08 -5.40 -15.99
N ASP A 153 -2.28 -6.71 -15.97
CA ASP A 153 -3.61 -7.32 -15.81
C ASP A 153 -4.22 -6.95 -14.44
N PHE A 154 -3.41 -6.97 -13.38
CA PHE A 154 -3.87 -6.59 -12.03
C PHE A 154 -4.17 -5.10 -11.93
N PHE A 155 -3.35 -4.25 -12.56
CA PHE A 155 -3.61 -2.81 -12.63
C PHE A 155 -4.91 -2.50 -13.38
N ASP A 156 -5.09 -3.09 -14.55
CA ASP A 156 -6.29 -2.92 -15.37
C ASP A 156 -7.54 -3.44 -14.62
N TYR A 157 -7.45 -4.60 -13.98
CA TYR A 157 -8.57 -5.13 -13.20
C TYR A 157 -8.91 -4.24 -12.00
N ALA A 158 -7.93 -3.84 -11.20
CA ALA A 158 -8.15 -2.96 -10.05
C ALA A 158 -8.82 -1.64 -10.46
N THR A 159 -8.32 -1.01 -11.53
CA THR A 159 -8.89 0.24 -12.05
C THR A 159 -10.30 0.05 -12.63
N SER A 160 -10.57 -1.08 -13.29
CA SER A 160 -11.90 -1.42 -13.84
C SER A 160 -12.98 -1.54 -12.78
N ILE A 161 -12.61 -1.99 -11.58
CA ILE A 161 -13.53 -2.06 -10.42
C ILE A 161 -13.45 -0.82 -9.51
N ASN A 162 -12.84 0.26 -10.01
CA ASN A 162 -12.75 1.55 -9.34
C ASN A 162 -11.91 1.56 -8.04
N LEU A 163 -10.80 0.81 -7.98
CA LEU A 163 -9.77 0.95 -6.95
C LEU A 163 -8.66 1.88 -7.44
N ASP A 164 -8.08 2.67 -6.54
CA ASP A 164 -6.78 3.30 -6.77
C ASP A 164 -5.67 2.25 -6.62
N VAL A 165 -4.54 2.48 -7.29
CA VAL A 165 -3.41 1.54 -7.26
C VAL A 165 -2.13 2.31 -6.95
N LEU A 166 -1.46 1.92 -5.86
CA LEU A 166 -0.10 2.33 -5.55
C LEU A 166 0.86 1.31 -6.16
N VAL A 167 1.68 1.75 -7.12
CA VAL A 167 2.69 0.89 -7.76
C VAL A 167 4.03 1.14 -7.09
N GLU A 168 4.53 0.15 -6.34
CA GLU A 168 5.79 0.23 -5.58
C GLU A 168 6.98 -0.21 -6.42
N VAL A 169 8.03 0.62 -6.44
CA VAL A 169 9.30 0.38 -7.15
C VAL A 169 10.50 0.59 -6.23
N HIS A 170 11.63 -0.11 -6.51
CA HIS A 170 12.85 -0.05 -5.71
C HIS A 170 14.08 0.45 -6.49
N ASN A 171 14.01 0.51 -7.81
CA ASN A 171 15.10 0.88 -8.69
C ASN A 171 14.59 1.38 -10.05
N LEU A 172 15.51 1.80 -10.92
CA LEU A 172 15.16 2.36 -12.22
C LEU A 172 14.50 1.35 -13.16
N ASP A 173 14.96 0.10 -13.20
CA ASP A 173 14.40 -0.95 -14.07
C ASP A 173 12.94 -1.25 -13.70
N GLU A 174 12.66 -1.29 -12.40
CA GLU A 174 11.28 -1.44 -11.89
C GLU A 174 10.43 -0.21 -12.21
N LEU A 175 10.99 1.00 -12.11
CA LEU A 175 10.30 2.24 -12.46
C LEU A 175 9.95 2.27 -13.96
N GLU A 176 10.89 1.91 -14.85
CA GLU A 176 10.62 1.81 -16.28
C GLU A 176 9.49 0.81 -16.58
N THR A 177 9.50 -0.34 -15.89
CA THR A 177 8.42 -1.34 -15.99
C THR A 177 7.10 -0.76 -15.51
N ALA A 178 7.06 -0.09 -14.36
CA ALA A 178 5.87 0.55 -13.82
C ALA A 178 5.28 1.60 -14.77
N LEU A 179 6.12 2.41 -15.41
CA LEU A 179 5.67 3.46 -16.34
C LEU A 179 4.99 2.91 -17.60
N THR A 180 5.22 1.63 -17.97
CA THR A 180 4.55 1.00 -19.13
C THR A 180 3.05 0.88 -18.95
N ILE A 181 2.55 0.80 -17.72
CA ILE A 181 1.12 0.69 -17.41
C ILE A 181 0.46 2.05 -17.13
N SER A 182 1.21 3.17 -17.25
CA SER A 182 0.74 4.54 -17.03
C SER A 182 0.04 4.76 -15.68
N PRO A 183 0.68 4.45 -14.55
CA PRO A 183 0.06 4.58 -13.23
C PRO A 183 -0.13 6.05 -12.85
N ASN A 184 -1.15 6.34 -12.02
CA ASN A 184 -1.39 7.67 -11.47
C ASN A 184 -0.68 7.90 -10.12
N LEU A 185 -0.20 6.82 -9.48
CA LEU A 185 0.42 6.85 -8.16
C LEU A 185 1.58 5.86 -8.13
N ILE A 186 2.78 6.33 -7.85
CA ILE A 186 4.01 5.52 -7.71
C ILE A 186 4.58 5.73 -6.31
N GLY A 187 4.97 4.62 -5.68
CA GLY A 187 5.73 4.61 -4.43
C GLY A 187 7.18 4.20 -4.69
N ILE A 188 8.14 5.02 -4.27
CA ILE A 188 9.54 4.61 -4.24
C ILE A 188 9.84 4.08 -2.85
N ASN A 189 10.11 2.78 -2.75
CA ASN A 189 10.51 2.18 -1.49
C ASN A 189 12.02 2.30 -1.29
N ASN A 190 12.40 3.10 -0.29
CA ASN A 190 13.79 3.34 0.10
C ASN A 190 14.44 2.15 0.81
N ARG A 191 13.70 1.08 1.08
CA ARG A 191 14.22 -0.14 1.69
C ARG A 191 14.58 -1.16 0.62
N ASN A 192 15.83 -1.58 0.59
CA ASN A 192 16.25 -2.72 -0.21
C ASN A 192 15.63 -4.01 0.35
N LEU A 193 14.89 -4.76 -0.47
CA LEU A 193 14.19 -5.98 -0.04
C LEU A 193 15.13 -7.15 0.29
N SER A 194 16.39 -7.11 -0.17
CA SER A 194 17.36 -8.17 0.07
C SER A 194 18.25 -7.89 1.29
N THR A 195 18.74 -6.64 1.45
CA THR A 195 19.66 -6.25 2.52
C THR A 195 18.97 -5.60 3.71
N PHE A 196 17.71 -5.17 3.55
CA PHE A 196 16.95 -4.34 4.49
C PHE A 196 17.55 -2.95 4.79
N GLU A 197 18.61 -2.57 4.10
CA GLU A 197 19.16 -1.22 4.18
C GLU A 197 18.16 -0.19 3.67
N VAL A 198 18.15 0.98 4.32
CA VAL A 198 17.23 2.07 4.00
C VAL A 198 18.02 3.31 3.63
N SER A 199 17.78 3.85 2.44
CA SER A 199 18.39 5.08 1.96
C SER A 199 17.39 5.95 1.21
N ILE A 200 17.08 7.13 1.73
CA ILE A 200 16.22 8.12 1.05
C ILE A 200 16.81 8.60 -0.28
N GLN A 201 18.11 8.37 -0.50
CA GLN A 201 18.78 8.71 -1.74
C GLN A 201 18.09 8.03 -2.93
N ASN A 202 17.54 6.84 -2.74
CA ASN A 202 16.79 6.14 -3.78
C ASN A 202 15.60 6.96 -4.32
N SER A 203 14.82 7.58 -3.42
CA SER A 203 13.73 8.48 -3.84
C SER A 203 14.25 9.73 -4.55
N ILE A 204 15.39 10.28 -4.13
CA ILE A 204 15.98 11.47 -4.71
C ILE A 204 16.48 11.16 -6.13
N ASP A 205 17.14 10.03 -6.33
CA ASP A 205 17.71 9.63 -7.62
C ASP A 205 16.63 9.27 -8.66
N LEU A 206 15.51 8.70 -8.23
CA LEU A 206 14.48 8.22 -9.14
C LEU A 206 13.40 9.27 -9.48
N LYS A 207 13.16 10.27 -8.61
CA LYS A 207 12.05 11.22 -8.77
C LYS A 207 12.03 11.96 -10.09
N ASP A 208 13.21 12.30 -10.64
CA ASP A 208 13.32 13.09 -11.87
C ASP A 208 12.98 12.25 -13.13
N ASN A 209 12.88 10.93 -13.00
CA ASN A 209 12.42 10.02 -14.05
C ASN A 209 10.90 9.79 -14.04
N ILE A 210 10.18 10.36 -13.06
CA ILE A 210 8.73 10.17 -12.91
C ILE A 210 8.02 11.37 -13.56
N PRO A 211 7.06 11.14 -14.48
CA PRO A 211 6.30 12.23 -15.10
C PRO A 211 5.55 13.08 -14.07
N GLU A 212 5.51 14.42 -14.25
CA GLU A 212 4.89 15.37 -13.31
C GLU A 212 3.41 15.08 -13.00
N LYS A 213 2.70 14.43 -13.93
CA LYS A 213 1.29 14.04 -13.75
C LYS A 213 1.09 12.91 -12.76
N VAL A 214 2.15 12.17 -12.42
CA VAL A 214 2.10 11.03 -11.51
C VAL A 214 2.33 11.51 -10.08
N THR A 215 1.45 11.11 -9.18
CA THR A 215 1.63 11.38 -7.75
C THR A 215 2.73 10.45 -7.21
N LEU A 216 3.75 11.04 -6.59
CA LEU A 216 4.90 10.33 -6.05
C LEU A 216 4.81 10.20 -4.54
N ILE A 217 5.00 8.98 -4.02
CA ILE A 217 5.13 8.65 -2.60
C ILE A 217 6.56 8.19 -2.33
N SER A 218 7.16 8.66 -1.27
CA SER A 218 8.40 8.06 -0.72
C SER A 218 8.04 7.15 0.45
N GLU A 219 8.50 5.91 0.37
CA GLU A 219 8.23 4.89 1.38
C GLU A 219 9.50 4.49 2.12
N SER A 220 9.39 4.22 3.40
CA SER A 220 10.52 3.88 4.28
C SER A 220 11.54 5.00 4.51
N GLY A 221 12.14 5.04 5.71
CA GLY A 221 13.28 5.91 6.03
C GLY A 221 12.96 7.34 6.38
N ILE A 222 11.69 7.75 6.44
CA ILE A 222 11.29 9.09 6.86
C ILE A 222 11.06 9.07 8.37
N ASN A 223 12.10 9.43 9.10
CA ASN A 223 12.13 9.31 10.56
C ASN A 223 11.82 10.63 11.29
N ASN A 224 11.72 11.74 10.58
CA ASN A 224 11.41 13.06 11.16
C ASN A 224 10.87 14.04 10.12
N ALA A 225 10.22 15.10 10.60
CA ALA A 225 9.59 16.11 9.75
C ALA A 225 10.59 16.87 8.86
N SER A 226 11.86 17.03 9.24
CA SER A 226 12.84 17.77 8.44
C SER A 226 13.18 17.05 7.14
N VAL A 227 13.20 15.72 7.13
CA VAL A 227 13.38 14.91 5.91
C VAL A 227 12.19 15.08 4.97
N SER A 228 10.98 15.17 5.54
CA SER A 228 9.73 15.38 4.82
C SER A 228 9.69 16.72 4.08
N TYR A 229 10.17 17.81 4.70
CA TYR A 229 10.08 19.16 4.12
C TYR A 229 11.10 19.46 3.01
N THR A 230 12.23 18.76 2.99
CA THR A 230 13.34 19.16 2.13
C THR A 230 13.30 18.58 0.72
N HIS A 231 12.63 17.44 0.49
CA HIS A 231 12.79 16.71 -0.79
C HIS A 231 11.53 16.06 -1.38
N LEU A 232 10.44 15.90 -0.64
CA LEU A 232 9.30 15.08 -1.05
C LEU A 232 7.97 15.71 -0.58
N ARG A 233 6.93 15.63 -1.43
CA ARG A 233 5.62 16.23 -1.12
C ARG A 233 4.61 15.26 -0.52
N ALA A 234 4.82 13.95 -0.68
CA ALA A 234 3.97 12.91 -0.08
C ALA A 234 4.80 11.76 0.49
N HIS A 235 4.40 11.22 1.63
CA HIS A 235 5.17 10.21 2.36
C HIS A 235 4.30 9.15 3.00
N GLU A 236 4.83 7.93 3.13
CA GLU A 236 4.34 6.91 4.03
C GLU A 236 5.19 6.90 5.31
N THR A 237 4.56 7.07 6.46
CA THR A 237 5.25 7.00 7.75
C THR A 237 5.39 5.56 8.20
N ARG A 238 6.55 5.23 8.76
CA ARG A 238 6.78 3.99 9.50
C ARG A 238 7.25 4.34 10.91
N GLU A 239 6.62 3.74 11.90
CA GLU A 239 7.16 3.70 13.26
C GLU A 239 8.29 2.68 13.41
#